data_d31dbeddda9d143f91565f4060da72aa
#
_entry.id   d31dbeddda9d143f91565f4060da72aa
#
_cell.length_a   1.000
_cell.length_b   1.000
_cell.length_c   1.000
_cell.angle_alpha   90.00
_cell.angle_beta   90.00
_cell.angle_gamma   90.00
#
_symmetry.space_group_name_H-M   'P 1'
#
loop_
_entity.id
_entity.type
_entity.pdbx_description
1 polymer ?
#
loop_
_entity_poly.entity_id
_entity_poly.type
_entity_poly.pdbx_seq_one_letter_code
_entity_poly.pdbx_strand_id
1 'polypeptide(L)'
;MTEIKKTIIVTGGAGRIGSTLAADLVKHGHKVLLGDINNSKLLKIKKKLNSKNIEIFQGDLTTKNNIDRFIKFGVKKFRNIHAAVHCSYPTSRKWGARLEDLEEIHLKNDLQNQLGGSIIFSQRIMKYFLKQKKGNLILISSIQGIQAPKFNHYKNLNMTSPIEYSAIKSGIISITKYLSKYYKNRNIRINCVSPGGIKDNQPKLFTKRYRQSCNSKGLLDAEDISKLILFLLSDKSKYITGQNLIIDDGWSL
;
A
#
# COMPACT_ATOMS: atom_id res chain seq x y z
N MET A 1 8.99 -26.85 -7.91
CA MET A 1 7.68 -26.81 -7.24
C MET A 1 6.88 -25.63 -7.79
N THR A 2 5.74 -25.86 -8.43
CA THR A 2 4.85 -24.80 -8.93
C THR A 2 4.25 -24.06 -7.74
N GLU A 3 4.39 -22.74 -7.74
CA GLU A 3 3.85 -21.89 -6.66
C GLU A 3 2.32 -21.98 -6.61
N ILE A 4 1.77 -22.19 -5.41
CA ILE A 4 0.32 -22.29 -5.20
C ILE A 4 -0.35 -20.98 -5.60
N LYS A 5 -1.34 -21.04 -6.49
CA LYS A 5 -2.09 -19.85 -6.91
C LYS A 5 -2.95 -19.33 -5.77
N LYS A 6 -2.78 -18.07 -5.43
CA LYS A 6 -3.43 -17.39 -4.30
C LYS A 6 -4.50 -16.41 -4.80
N THR A 7 -5.44 -16.08 -3.94
CA THR A 7 -6.37 -14.95 -4.13
C THR A 7 -5.87 -13.78 -3.29
N ILE A 8 -5.62 -12.65 -3.93
CA ILE A 8 -5.12 -11.44 -3.28
C ILE A 8 -6.11 -10.30 -3.49
N ILE A 9 -6.50 -9.62 -2.42
CA ILE A 9 -7.24 -8.37 -2.51
C ILE A 9 -6.30 -7.19 -2.37
N VAL A 10 -6.49 -6.16 -3.18
CA VAL A 10 -5.65 -4.96 -3.22
C VAL A 10 -6.54 -3.73 -3.15
N THR A 11 -6.39 -2.93 -2.10
CA THR A 11 -7.04 -1.61 -2.01
C THR A 11 -6.16 -0.55 -2.65
N GLY A 12 -6.75 0.57 -3.07
CA GLY A 12 -6.00 1.55 -3.87
C GLY A 12 -5.57 0.96 -5.22
N GLY A 13 -6.40 0.05 -5.76
CA GLY A 13 -6.10 -0.75 -6.94
C GLY A 13 -5.95 0.06 -8.23
N ALA A 14 -6.49 1.27 -8.27
CA ALA A 14 -6.34 2.21 -9.39
C ALA A 14 -5.08 3.10 -9.28
N GLY A 15 -4.37 3.04 -8.15
CA GLY A 15 -3.09 3.73 -7.93
C GLY A 15 -1.91 3.03 -8.61
N ARG A 16 -0.74 3.68 -8.61
CA ARG A 16 0.48 3.16 -9.27
C ARG A 16 0.90 1.80 -8.74
N ILE A 17 1.12 1.68 -7.43
CA ILE A 17 1.54 0.42 -6.81
C ILE A 17 0.45 -0.64 -7.04
N GLY A 18 -0.82 -0.31 -6.74
CA GLY A 18 -1.91 -1.27 -6.82
C GLY A 18 -2.14 -1.84 -8.22
N SER A 19 -2.11 -1.00 -9.25
CA SER A 19 -2.31 -1.42 -10.65
C SER A 19 -1.14 -2.23 -11.20
N THR A 20 0.09 -1.83 -10.87
CA THR A 20 1.31 -2.57 -11.25
C THR A 20 1.36 -3.94 -10.56
N LEU A 21 1.09 -3.97 -9.26
CA LEU A 21 0.99 -5.22 -8.51
C LEU A 21 -0.07 -6.16 -9.08
N ALA A 22 -1.23 -5.61 -9.49
CA ALA A 22 -2.28 -6.42 -10.10
C ALA A 22 -1.82 -7.08 -11.41
N ALA A 23 -1.10 -6.35 -12.25
CA ALA A 23 -0.54 -6.88 -13.49
C ALA A 23 0.44 -8.03 -13.22
N ASP A 24 1.35 -7.84 -12.28
CA ASP A 24 2.33 -8.86 -11.90
C ASP A 24 1.65 -10.10 -11.28
N LEU A 25 0.68 -9.89 -10.39
CA LEU A 25 -0.08 -10.99 -9.78
C LEU A 25 -0.83 -11.82 -10.82
N VAL A 26 -1.51 -11.17 -11.78
CA VAL A 26 -2.22 -11.84 -12.87
C VAL A 26 -1.24 -12.59 -13.77
N LYS A 27 -0.10 -11.99 -14.11
CA LYS A 27 0.98 -12.62 -14.89
C LYS A 27 1.50 -13.90 -14.21
N HIS A 28 1.57 -13.91 -12.88
CA HIS A 28 1.94 -15.10 -12.09
C HIS A 28 0.76 -16.06 -11.85
N GLY A 29 -0.41 -15.82 -12.44
CA GLY A 29 -1.59 -16.69 -12.38
C GLY A 29 -2.35 -16.62 -11.05
N HIS A 30 -2.12 -15.61 -10.21
CA HIS A 30 -2.91 -15.36 -9.03
C HIS A 30 -4.28 -14.75 -9.37
N LYS A 31 -5.26 -14.96 -8.49
CA LYS A 31 -6.57 -14.28 -8.56
C LYS A 31 -6.49 -12.96 -7.82
N VAL A 32 -6.98 -11.89 -8.43
CA VAL A 32 -6.85 -10.53 -7.91
C VAL A 32 -8.21 -9.85 -7.84
N LEU A 33 -8.54 -9.26 -6.69
CA LEU A 33 -9.64 -8.33 -6.56
C LEU A 33 -9.08 -6.94 -6.27
N LEU A 34 -9.27 -6.01 -7.19
CA LEU A 34 -8.92 -4.60 -7.03
C LEU A 34 -10.08 -3.81 -6.45
N GLY A 35 -9.84 -3.10 -5.37
CA GLY A 35 -10.79 -2.14 -4.79
C GLY A 35 -10.27 -0.71 -4.89
N ASP A 36 -11.10 0.20 -5.39
CA ASP A 36 -10.79 1.63 -5.49
C ASP A 36 -12.07 2.45 -5.59
N ILE A 37 -12.00 3.73 -5.26
CA ILE A 37 -13.09 4.68 -5.48
C ILE A 37 -13.25 5.04 -6.96
N ASN A 38 -12.17 4.98 -7.74
CA ASN A 38 -12.13 5.36 -9.15
C ASN A 38 -12.49 4.22 -10.08
N ASN A 39 -13.80 4.06 -10.35
CA ASN A 39 -14.32 3.00 -11.20
C ASN A 39 -13.77 3.05 -12.64
N SER A 40 -13.65 4.24 -13.22
CA SER A 40 -13.17 4.39 -14.61
C SER A 40 -11.74 3.86 -14.79
N LYS A 41 -10.85 4.13 -13.84
CA LYS A 41 -9.50 3.57 -13.84
C LYS A 41 -9.50 2.06 -13.60
N LEU A 42 -10.31 1.55 -12.67
CA LEU A 42 -10.45 0.11 -12.44
C LEU A 42 -10.89 -0.64 -13.71
N LEU A 43 -11.88 -0.11 -14.42
CA LEU A 43 -12.37 -0.69 -15.69
C LEU A 43 -11.27 -0.71 -16.77
N LYS A 44 -10.50 0.38 -16.90
CA LYS A 44 -9.36 0.44 -17.83
C LYS A 44 -8.30 -0.62 -17.50
N ILE A 45 -7.98 -0.80 -16.22
CA ILE A 45 -7.01 -1.80 -15.77
C ILE A 45 -7.54 -3.21 -16.06
N LYS A 46 -8.80 -3.51 -15.72
CA LYS A 46 -9.42 -4.81 -15.99
C LYS A 46 -9.43 -5.13 -17.48
N LYS A 47 -9.78 -4.15 -18.32
CA LYS A 47 -9.75 -4.29 -19.80
C LYS A 47 -8.33 -4.53 -20.32
N LYS A 48 -7.33 -3.77 -19.83
CA LYS A 48 -5.92 -3.91 -20.24
C LYS A 48 -5.36 -5.29 -19.88
N LEU A 49 -5.66 -5.79 -18.69
CA LEU A 49 -5.15 -7.09 -18.22
C LEU A 49 -5.89 -8.28 -18.85
N ASN A 50 -7.09 -8.08 -19.36
CA ASN A 50 -7.90 -9.05 -20.11
C ASN A 50 -7.80 -10.50 -19.57
N SER A 51 -8.02 -10.68 -18.28
CA SER A 51 -7.84 -11.96 -17.59
C SER A 51 -9.07 -12.34 -16.78
N LYS A 52 -9.41 -13.64 -16.77
CA LYS A 52 -10.44 -14.19 -15.87
C LYS A 52 -10.03 -14.18 -14.38
N ASN A 53 -8.77 -13.91 -14.12
CA ASN A 53 -8.21 -13.88 -12.77
C ASN A 53 -8.32 -12.50 -12.09
N ILE A 54 -8.90 -11.48 -12.74
CA ILE A 54 -9.06 -10.15 -12.17
C ILE A 54 -10.54 -9.78 -12.05
N GLU A 55 -10.90 -9.31 -10.86
CA GLU A 55 -12.17 -8.65 -10.57
C GLU A 55 -11.94 -7.27 -9.97
N ILE A 56 -12.94 -6.42 -10.07
CA ILE A 56 -12.88 -5.04 -9.57
C ILE A 56 -14.05 -4.77 -8.64
N PHE A 57 -13.85 -3.87 -7.69
CA PHE A 57 -14.85 -3.40 -6.76
C PHE A 57 -14.73 -1.88 -6.61
N GLN A 58 -15.78 -1.15 -6.96
CA GLN A 58 -15.87 0.28 -6.71
C GLN A 58 -16.35 0.52 -5.28
N GLY A 59 -15.61 1.32 -4.53
CA GLY A 59 -16.03 1.75 -3.19
C GLY A 59 -14.97 2.53 -2.44
N ASP A 60 -15.42 3.35 -1.52
CA ASP A 60 -14.56 4.00 -0.54
C ASP A 60 -14.15 2.99 0.54
N LEU A 61 -12.92 2.52 0.48
CA LEU A 61 -12.36 1.50 1.37
C LEU A 61 -11.74 2.10 2.66
N THR A 62 -12.11 3.32 3.03
CA THR A 62 -11.88 3.89 4.36
C THR A 62 -13.01 3.54 5.33
N THR A 63 -14.19 3.17 4.80
CA THR A 63 -15.38 2.88 5.60
C THR A 63 -15.56 1.39 5.88
N LYS A 64 -15.94 1.06 7.10
CA LYS A 64 -16.20 -0.30 7.55
C LYS A 64 -17.17 -1.06 6.65
N ASN A 65 -18.28 -0.42 6.26
CA ASN A 65 -19.32 -1.06 5.44
C ASN A 65 -18.78 -1.47 4.05
N ASN A 66 -18.08 -0.57 3.37
CA ASN A 66 -17.50 -0.88 2.06
C ASN A 66 -16.38 -1.92 2.13
N ILE A 67 -15.56 -1.89 3.20
CA ILE A 67 -14.52 -2.92 3.41
C ILE A 67 -15.18 -4.30 3.58
N ASP A 68 -16.26 -4.40 4.38
CA ASP A 68 -16.98 -5.67 4.55
C ASP A 68 -17.61 -6.16 3.23
N ARG A 69 -18.19 -5.25 2.43
CA ARG A 69 -18.72 -5.58 1.10
C ARG A 69 -17.62 -6.03 0.15
N PHE A 70 -16.47 -5.38 0.18
CA PHE A 70 -15.28 -5.74 -0.62
C PHE A 70 -14.78 -7.15 -0.29
N ILE A 71 -14.63 -7.47 1.00
CA ILE A 71 -14.22 -8.80 1.45
C ILE A 71 -15.26 -9.85 1.05
N LYS A 72 -16.56 -9.60 1.30
CA LYS A 72 -17.65 -10.50 0.90
C LYS A 72 -17.68 -10.74 -0.61
N PHE A 73 -17.47 -9.69 -1.41
CA PHE A 73 -17.42 -9.80 -2.86
C PHE A 73 -16.24 -10.67 -3.31
N GLY A 74 -15.06 -10.50 -2.72
CA GLY A 74 -13.89 -11.34 -3.00
C GLY A 74 -14.14 -12.82 -2.68
N VAL A 75 -14.78 -13.12 -1.55
CA VAL A 75 -15.14 -14.47 -1.16
C VAL A 75 -16.19 -15.06 -2.12
N LYS A 76 -17.20 -14.27 -2.51
CA LYS A 76 -18.20 -14.70 -3.50
C LYS A 76 -17.57 -15.06 -4.85
N LYS A 77 -16.59 -14.29 -5.31
CA LYS A 77 -15.95 -14.49 -6.62
C LYS A 77 -14.88 -15.58 -6.62
N PHE A 78 -14.12 -15.70 -5.53
CA PHE A 78 -12.93 -16.55 -5.52
C PHE A 78 -12.91 -17.61 -4.41
N ARG A 79 -13.96 -17.72 -3.61
CA ARG A 79 -14.19 -18.63 -2.47
C ARG A 79 -13.40 -18.26 -1.21
N ASN A 80 -12.11 -17.91 -1.31
CA ASN A 80 -11.28 -17.54 -0.17
C ASN A 80 -10.29 -16.41 -0.55
N ILE A 81 -9.77 -15.71 0.44
CA ILE A 81 -8.79 -14.64 0.31
C ILE A 81 -7.53 -15.06 1.07
N HIS A 82 -6.42 -15.27 0.37
CA HIS A 82 -5.17 -15.73 0.97
C HIS A 82 -4.34 -14.56 1.53
N ALA A 83 -4.44 -13.38 0.89
CA ALA A 83 -3.69 -12.21 1.28
C ALA A 83 -4.43 -10.90 0.94
N ALA A 84 -4.05 -9.85 1.65
CA ALA A 84 -4.49 -8.49 1.40
C ALA A 84 -3.29 -7.53 1.33
N VAL A 85 -3.31 -6.63 0.35
CA VAL A 85 -2.33 -5.54 0.22
C VAL A 85 -3.08 -4.22 0.28
N HIS A 86 -2.75 -3.40 1.28
CA HIS A 86 -3.42 -2.12 1.50
C HIS A 86 -2.58 -0.98 0.93
N CYS A 87 -2.94 -0.55 -0.28
CA CYS A 87 -2.28 0.55 -1.01
C CYS A 87 -3.14 1.83 -1.05
N SER A 88 -4.29 1.89 -0.36
CA SER A 88 -5.14 3.08 -0.36
C SER A 88 -4.39 4.29 0.20
N TYR A 89 -4.53 5.40 -0.51
CA TYR A 89 -3.87 6.66 -0.20
C TYR A 89 -4.81 7.83 -0.49
N PRO A 90 -5.92 7.92 0.25
CA PRO A 90 -6.85 9.04 0.11
C PRO A 90 -6.22 10.31 0.66
N THR A 91 -6.33 11.41 -0.09
CA THR A 91 -5.78 12.72 0.30
C THR A 91 -6.87 13.78 0.28
N SER A 92 -6.76 14.74 1.19
CA SER A 92 -7.60 15.94 1.20
C SER A 92 -7.25 16.87 0.03
N ARG A 93 -8.07 17.89 -0.20
CA ARG A 93 -7.83 18.86 -1.28
C ARG A 93 -6.55 19.67 -1.11
N LYS A 94 -6.12 19.89 0.14
CA LYS A 94 -4.92 20.65 0.50
C LYS A 94 -3.74 19.78 0.89
N TRP A 95 -3.77 18.51 0.49
CA TRP A 95 -2.64 17.61 0.70
C TRP A 95 -1.34 18.19 0.13
N GLY A 96 -0.27 18.17 0.92
CA GLY A 96 1.02 18.73 0.54
C GLY A 96 1.17 20.22 0.92
N ALA A 97 0.31 20.76 1.77
CA ALA A 97 0.48 22.08 2.36
C ALA A 97 1.79 22.15 3.17
N ARG A 98 2.37 23.34 3.30
CA ARG A 98 3.45 23.60 4.25
C ARG A 98 2.92 23.53 5.67
N LEU A 99 3.79 23.30 6.64
CA LEU A 99 3.39 23.19 8.04
C LEU A 99 2.63 24.44 8.52
N GLU A 100 3.11 25.61 8.11
CA GLU A 100 2.54 26.90 8.48
C GLU A 100 1.15 27.16 7.88
N ASP A 101 0.85 26.50 6.75
CA ASP A 101 -0.40 26.63 5.99
C ASP A 101 -1.36 25.46 6.22
N LEU A 102 -1.04 24.55 7.15
CA LEU A 102 -1.82 23.34 7.41
C LEU A 102 -3.12 23.69 8.14
N GLU A 103 -4.25 23.42 7.49
CA GLU A 103 -5.56 23.61 8.07
C GLU A 103 -6.01 22.38 8.88
N GLU A 104 -6.55 22.60 10.07
CA GLU A 104 -7.00 21.55 10.99
C GLU A 104 -7.95 20.53 10.35
N ILE A 105 -8.90 20.99 9.51
CA ILE A 105 -9.87 20.11 8.85
C ILE A 105 -9.20 19.13 7.89
N HIS A 106 -8.17 19.58 7.17
CA HIS A 106 -7.42 18.74 6.24
C HIS A 106 -6.54 17.73 6.98
N LEU A 107 -5.86 18.18 8.06
CA LEU A 107 -5.09 17.29 8.95
C LEU A 107 -5.98 16.18 9.53
N LYS A 108 -7.13 16.52 10.10
CA LYS A 108 -8.09 15.54 10.66
C LYS A 108 -8.55 14.54 9.61
N ASN A 109 -8.91 15.01 8.41
CA ASN A 109 -9.37 14.16 7.32
C ASN A 109 -8.26 13.19 6.85
N ASP A 110 -7.03 13.67 6.69
CA ASP A 110 -5.92 12.86 6.21
C ASP A 110 -5.51 11.81 7.26
N LEU A 111 -5.40 12.18 8.53
CA LEU A 111 -5.16 11.24 9.62
C LEU A 111 -6.27 10.18 9.73
N GLN A 112 -7.53 10.60 9.69
CA GLN A 112 -8.67 9.69 9.78
C GLN A 112 -8.73 8.74 8.60
N ASN A 113 -8.58 9.23 7.37
CA ASN A 113 -8.79 8.41 6.18
C ASN A 113 -7.59 7.51 5.86
N GLN A 114 -6.36 7.96 6.09
CA GLN A 114 -5.17 7.16 5.80
C GLN A 114 -4.79 6.27 7.00
N LEU A 115 -4.51 6.86 8.17
CA LEU A 115 -4.09 6.09 9.33
C LEU A 115 -5.28 5.33 9.95
N GLY A 116 -6.36 6.02 10.23
CA GLY A 116 -7.60 5.42 10.73
C GLY A 116 -8.16 4.38 9.75
N GLY A 117 -8.20 4.70 8.46
CA GLY A 117 -8.60 3.78 7.39
C GLY A 117 -7.74 2.50 7.36
N SER A 118 -6.43 2.63 7.55
CA SER A 118 -5.52 1.47 7.64
C SER A 118 -5.82 0.58 8.85
N ILE A 119 -6.17 1.18 10.00
CA ILE A 119 -6.57 0.44 11.21
C ILE A 119 -7.88 -0.30 10.95
N ILE A 120 -8.90 0.38 10.41
CA ILE A 120 -10.21 -0.21 10.13
C ILE A 120 -10.10 -1.31 9.09
N PHE A 121 -9.37 -1.10 8.00
CA PHE A 121 -9.12 -2.14 7.00
C PHE A 121 -8.46 -3.36 7.63
N SER A 122 -7.40 -3.14 8.43
CA SER A 122 -6.70 -4.22 9.14
C SER A 122 -7.65 -4.98 10.06
N GLN A 123 -8.47 -4.29 10.86
CA GLN A 123 -9.46 -4.91 11.74
C GLN A 123 -10.41 -5.83 10.97
N ARG A 124 -10.93 -5.36 9.82
CA ARG A 124 -11.93 -6.12 9.04
C ARG A 124 -11.30 -7.34 8.37
N ILE A 125 -10.12 -7.20 7.76
CA ILE A 125 -9.46 -8.33 7.11
C ILE A 125 -8.92 -9.35 8.13
N MET A 126 -8.45 -8.90 9.31
CA MET A 126 -8.03 -9.81 10.38
C MET A 126 -9.20 -10.65 10.89
N LYS A 127 -10.40 -10.07 11.05
CA LYS A 127 -11.61 -10.83 11.40
C LYS A 127 -11.87 -11.96 10.41
N TYR A 128 -11.68 -11.71 9.12
CA TYR A 128 -11.79 -12.73 8.08
C TYR A 128 -10.68 -13.79 8.19
N PHE A 129 -9.40 -13.37 8.32
CA PHE A 129 -8.26 -14.28 8.43
C PHE A 129 -8.30 -15.18 9.68
N LEU A 130 -8.80 -14.67 10.80
CA LEU A 130 -9.02 -15.47 12.01
C LEU A 130 -10.04 -16.57 11.76
N LYS A 131 -11.15 -16.26 11.07
CA LYS A 131 -12.18 -17.26 10.73
C LYS A 131 -11.63 -18.35 9.80
N GLN A 132 -10.79 -18.02 8.83
CA GLN A 132 -10.17 -19.02 7.95
C GLN A 132 -8.86 -19.61 8.49
N LYS A 133 -8.39 -19.17 9.69
CA LYS A 133 -7.19 -19.67 10.40
C LYS A 133 -5.88 -19.48 9.61
N LYS A 134 -5.82 -18.57 8.66
CA LYS A 134 -4.64 -18.27 7.84
C LYS A 134 -4.80 -16.91 7.15
N GLY A 135 -3.69 -16.16 7.01
CA GLY A 135 -3.72 -14.90 6.27
C GLY A 135 -2.34 -14.26 6.08
N ASN A 136 -2.28 -13.28 5.18
CA ASN A 136 -1.10 -12.45 4.98
C ASN A 136 -1.56 -11.02 4.66
N LEU A 137 -1.20 -10.06 5.51
CA LEU A 137 -1.48 -8.64 5.32
C LEU A 137 -0.19 -7.90 5.02
N ILE A 138 -0.21 -7.09 3.97
CA ILE A 138 0.88 -6.17 3.63
C ILE A 138 0.31 -4.75 3.62
N LEU A 139 0.91 -3.88 4.42
CA LEU A 139 0.61 -2.46 4.47
C LEU A 139 1.68 -1.67 3.71
N ILE A 140 1.32 -0.55 3.11
CA ILE A 140 2.29 0.31 2.42
C ILE A 140 2.56 1.56 3.26
N SER A 141 3.77 1.62 3.81
CA SER A 141 4.32 2.78 4.50
C SER A 141 5.17 3.65 3.54
N SER A 142 6.25 4.22 4.01
CA SER A 142 7.22 5.02 3.27
C SER A 142 8.52 5.14 4.06
N ILE A 143 9.63 5.45 3.40
CA ILE A 143 10.86 5.89 4.08
C ILE A 143 10.63 7.10 5.00
N GLN A 144 9.65 7.97 4.70
CA GLN A 144 9.28 9.09 5.56
C GLN A 144 8.55 8.66 6.85
N GLY A 145 8.18 7.39 6.98
CA GLY A 145 7.78 6.80 8.27
C GLY A 145 8.96 6.40 9.16
N ILE A 146 10.19 6.48 8.65
CA ILE A 146 11.42 6.06 9.33
C ILE A 146 12.34 7.25 9.57
N GLN A 147 12.46 8.13 8.57
CA GLN A 147 13.32 9.32 8.60
C GLN A 147 12.56 10.56 8.16
N ALA A 148 13.01 11.72 8.62
CA ALA A 148 12.51 13.00 8.14
C ALA A 148 12.85 13.20 6.65
N PRO A 149 12.00 13.95 5.91
CA PRO A 149 12.31 14.33 4.54
C PRO A 149 13.62 15.12 4.45
N LYS A 150 14.39 14.92 3.40
CA LYS A 150 15.53 15.78 3.07
C LYS A 150 14.98 17.05 2.40
N PHE A 151 14.64 18.08 3.19
CA PHE A 151 13.98 19.30 2.72
C PHE A 151 14.72 20.04 1.61
N ASN A 152 16.04 19.88 1.50
CA ASN A 152 16.82 20.42 0.39
C ASN A 152 16.34 19.92 -0.99
N HIS A 153 15.69 18.76 -1.07
CA HIS A 153 15.12 18.27 -2.33
C HIS A 153 13.99 19.17 -2.83
N TYR A 154 13.26 19.83 -1.93
CA TYR A 154 12.09 20.67 -2.21
C TYR A 154 12.42 22.17 -2.36
N LYS A 155 13.65 22.59 -2.03
CA LYS A 155 14.04 24.01 -2.08
C LYS A 155 13.81 24.61 -3.47
N ASN A 156 13.14 25.77 -3.54
CA ASN A 156 12.77 26.49 -4.76
C ASN A 156 11.82 25.70 -5.68
N LEU A 157 10.99 24.82 -5.10
CA LEU A 157 9.94 24.09 -5.82
C LEU A 157 8.58 24.42 -5.20
N ASN A 158 7.54 24.38 -6.02
CA ASN A 158 6.15 24.46 -5.56
C ASN A 158 5.64 23.09 -5.10
N MET A 159 6.39 22.46 -4.20
CA MET A 159 6.02 21.20 -3.55
C MET A 159 6.77 21.04 -2.24
N THR A 160 6.21 20.30 -1.30
CA THR A 160 6.86 19.93 -0.05
C THR A 160 6.44 18.51 0.37
N SER A 161 7.02 18.03 1.44
CA SER A 161 6.53 16.82 2.12
C SER A 161 5.73 17.24 3.35
N PRO A 162 4.43 16.94 3.41
CA PRO A 162 3.58 17.36 4.52
C PRO A 162 3.90 16.57 5.80
N ILE A 163 3.76 17.22 6.96
CA ILE A 163 4.09 16.62 8.26
C ILE A 163 3.21 15.41 8.58
N GLU A 164 1.92 15.48 8.24
CA GLU A 164 0.97 14.39 8.46
C GLU A 164 1.35 13.14 7.68
N TYR A 165 2.04 13.26 6.55
CA TYR A 165 2.53 12.09 5.82
C TYR A 165 3.52 11.27 6.65
N SER A 166 4.52 11.94 7.25
CA SER A 166 5.50 11.27 8.11
C SER A 166 4.82 10.63 9.32
N ALA A 167 3.88 11.33 9.97
CA ALA A 167 3.12 10.80 11.10
C ALA A 167 2.28 9.57 10.72
N ILE A 168 1.55 9.63 9.60
CA ILE A 168 0.75 8.51 9.09
C ILE A 168 1.63 7.31 8.77
N LYS A 169 2.76 7.52 8.07
CA LYS A 169 3.62 6.43 7.63
C LYS A 169 4.37 5.77 8.79
N SER A 170 4.79 6.54 9.81
CA SER A 170 5.30 5.99 11.08
C SER A 170 4.22 5.19 11.82
N GLY A 171 2.99 5.70 11.85
CA GLY A 171 1.85 5.00 12.43
C GLY A 171 1.57 3.65 11.75
N ILE A 172 1.69 3.55 10.43
CA ILE A 172 1.52 2.29 9.68
C ILE A 172 2.60 1.26 10.09
N ILE A 173 3.85 1.68 10.28
CA ILE A 173 4.92 0.79 10.79
C ILE A 173 4.57 0.29 12.20
N SER A 174 4.09 1.18 13.07
CA SER A 174 3.67 0.82 14.43
C SER A 174 2.49 -0.15 14.43
N ILE A 175 1.45 0.10 13.61
CA ILE A 175 0.30 -0.81 13.42
C ILE A 175 0.77 -2.20 12.99
N THR A 176 1.72 -2.30 12.08
CA THR A 176 2.27 -3.58 11.62
C THR A 176 2.87 -4.38 12.75
N LYS A 177 3.69 -3.75 13.58
CA LYS A 177 4.31 -4.39 14.75
C LYS A 177 3.27 -4.81 15.79
N TYR A 178 2.32 -3.91 16.10
CA TYR A 178 1.23 -4.18 17.02
C TYR A 178 0.41 -5.40 16.60
N LEU A 179 -0.08 -5.41 15.37
CA LEU A 179 -0.92 -6.49 14.87
C LEU A 179 -0.18 -7.82 14.79
N SER A 180 1.09 -7.82 14.41
CA SER A 180 1.91 -9.02 14.39
C SER A 180 2.07 -9.66 15.78
N LYS A 181 2.23 -8.85 16.83
CA LYS A 181 2.28 -9.32 18.22
C LYS A 181 0.89 -9.76 18.72
N TYR A 182 -0.14 -8.98 18.44
CA TYR A 182 -1.51 -9.25 18.88
C TYR A 182 -2.06 -10.57 18.31
N TYR A 183 -1.73 -10.89 17.06
CA TYR A 183 -2.13 -12.12 16.37
C TYR A 183 -1.07 -13.22 16.38
N LYS A 184 -0.14 -13.20 17.35
CA LYS A 184 0.85 -14.27 17.54
C LYS A 184 0.15 -15.65 17.60
N ASN A 185 0.77 -16.66 16.96
CA ASN A 185 0.28 -18.06 16.91
C ASN A 185 -1.06 -18.27 16.14
N ARG A 186 -1.50 -17.29 15.33
CA ARG A 186 -2.74 -17.41 14.53
C ARG A 186 -2.51 -17.81 13.08
N ASN A 187 -1.27 -18.17 12.68
CA ASN A 187 -0.91 -18.46 11.30
C ASN A 187 -1.25 -17.30 10.34
N ILE A 188 -1.07 -16.08 10.82
CA ILE A 188 -1.28 -14.83 10.07
C ILE A 188 0.04 -14.06 10.07
N ARG A 189 0.51 -13.67 8.89
CA ARG A 189 1.67 -12.79 8.74
C ARG A 189 1.23 -11.37 8.46
N ILE A 190 1.92 -10.41 9.03
CA ILE A 190 1.62 -8.99 8.86
C ILE A 190 2.94 -8.25 8.72
N ASN A 191 3.14 -7.59 7.58
CA ASN A 191 4.35 -6.83 7.29
C ASN A 191 3.98 -5.49 6.65
N CYS A 192 4.91 -4.55 6.64
CA CYS A 192 4.79 -3.38 5.79
C CYS A 192 6.00 -3.21 4.87
N VAL A 193 5.78 -2.51 3.77
CA VAL A 193 6.82 -2.08 2.84
C VAL A 193 6.94 -0.57 2.94
N SER A 194 8.16 -0.08 3.07
CA SER A 194 8.51 1.35 3.09
C SER A 194 9.29 1.72 1.82
N PRO A 195 8.58 2.10 0.75
CA PRO A 195 9.24 2.55 -0.48
C PRO A 195 9.92 3.90 -0.28
N GLY A 196 10.99 4.13 -1.05
CA GLY A 196 11.48 5.44 -1.42
C GLY A 196 10.52 6.17 -2.36
N GLY A 197 10.96 7.31 -2.88
CA GLY A 197 10.19 8.06 -3.87
C GLY A 197 9.90 7.23 -5.11
N ILE A 198 8.64 7.20 -5.52
CA ILE A 198 8.18 6.49 -6.72
C ILE A 198 8.05 7.50 -7.85
N LYS A 199 8.55 7.14 -9.03
CA LYS A 199 8.53 7.96 -10.23
C LYS A 199 7.10 8.34 -10.65
N ASP A 200 6.92 9.63 -10.85
CA ASP A 200 5.71 10.26 -11.35
C ASP A 200 6.12 11.52 -12.15
N ASN A 201 5.26 12.49 -12.21
CA ASN A 201 5.49 13.78 -12.86
C ASN A 201 6.25 14.78 -11.96
N GLN A 202 7.22 14.32 -11.15
CA GLN A 202 8.01 15.21 -10.31
C GLN A 202 8.90 16.15 -11.16
N PRO A 203 9.13 17.40 -10.68
CA PRO A 203 10.03 18.34 -11.35
C PRO A 203 11.44 17.75 -11.55
N LYS A 204 12.07 18.04 -12.68
CA LYS A 204 13.44 17.56 -12.99
C LYS A 204 14.44 17.90 -11.89
N LEU A 205 14.32 19.09 -11.28
CA LEU A 205 15.21 19.53 -10.22
C LEU A 205 15.04 18.68 -8.95
N PHE A 206 13.80 18.32 -8.58
CA PHE A 206 13.53 17.36 -7.50
C PHE A 206 14.16 16.01 -7.79
N THR A 207 13.91 15.46 -8.98
CA THR A 207 14.43 14.14 -9.37
C THR A 207 15.97 14.11 -9.35
N LYS A 208 16.62 15.18 -9.83
CA LYS A 208 18.09 15.30 -9.78
C LYS A 208 18.61 15.28 -8.32
N ARG A 209 18.02 16.10 -7.44
CA ARG A 209 18.43 16.18 -6.03
C ARG A 209 18.13 14.89 -5.27
N TYR A 210 16.98 14.28 -5.55
CA TYR A 210 16.59 13.01 -4.95
C TYR A 210 17.61 11.91 -5.28
N ARG A 211 18.02 11.81 -6.56
CA ARG A 211 19.03 10.85 -7.03
C ARG A 211 20.39 11.03 -6.34
N GLN A 212 20.78 12.26 -6.03
CA GLN A 212 22.03 12.53 -5.30
C GLN A 212 22.06 11.97 -3.86
N SER A 213 20.90 11.67 -3.31
CA SER A 213 20.74 11.01 -2.01
C SER A 213 20.54 9.51 -2.09
N CYS A 214 20.67 8.92 -3.28
CA CYS A 214 20.49 7.51 -3.54
C CYS A 214 21.76 6.88 -4.11
N ASN A 215 21.82 5.57 -4.07
CA ASN A 215 23.02 4.84 -4.50
C ASN A 215 23.15 4.75 -6.05
N SER A 216 22.04 4.56 -6.77
CA SER A 216 22.11 4.27 -8.22
C SER A 216 20.96 4.86 -9.04
N LYS A 217 19.72 4.43 -8.77
CA LYS A 217 18.53 4.69 -9.59
C LYS A 217 17.85 6.00 -9.22
N GLY A 218 17.78 6.30 -7.93
CA GLY A 218 17.01 7.42 -7.38
C GLY A 218 15.54 7.06 -7.18
N LEU A 219 14.64 7.73 -7.88
CA LEU A 219 13.21 7.39 -7.81
C LEU A 219 12.97 6.00 -8.38
N LEU A 220 12.21 5.19 -7.63
CA LEU A 220 11.85 3.83 -8.00
C LEU A 220 10.70 3.79 -8.99
N ASP A 221 10.63 2.74 -9.79
CA ASP A 221 9.43 2.39 -10.54
C ASP A 221 8.49 1.54 -9.66
N ALA A 222 7.19 1.56 -9.95
CA ALA A 222 6.21 0.78 -9.17
C ALA A 222 6.47 -0.73 -9.24
N GLU A 223 7.12 -1.19 -10.32
CA GLU A 223 7.57 -2.58 -10.54
C GLU A 223 8.61 -3.02 -9.50
N ASP A 224 9.47 -2.12 -9.04
CA ASP A 224 10.47 -2.44 -8.02
C ASP A 224 9.77 -2.81 -6.71
N ILE A 225 8.73 -2.03 -6.35
CA ILE A 225 7.93 -2.28 -5.15
C ILE A 225 7.08 -3.54 -5.30
N SER A 226 6.50 -3.77 -6.48
CA SER A 226 5.68 -4.93 -6.78
C SER A 226 6.46 -6.25 -6.57
N LYS A 227 7.73 -6.30 -7.00
CA LYS A 227 8.59 -7.49 -6.81
C LYS A 227 8.81 -7.83 -5.33
N LEU A 228 9.02 -6.83 -4.48
CA LEU A 228 9.15 -7.04 -3.04
C LEU A 228 7.83 -7.53 -2.42
N ILE A 229 6.70 -6.97 -2.85
CA ILE A 229 5.38 -7.42 -2.41
C ILE A 229 5.13 -8.86 -2.83
N LEU A 230 5.45 -9.25 -4.08
CA LEU A 230 5.35 -10.65 -4.54
C LEU A 230 6.18 -11.60 -3.67
N PHE A 231 7.41 -11.22 -3.32
CA PHE A 231 8.24 -12.00 -2.38
C PHE A 231 7.53 -12.18 -1.03
N LEU A 232 6.96 -11.11 -0.46
CA LEU A 232 6.23 -11.16 0.81
C LEU A 232 4.92 -11.97 0.72
N LEU A 233 4.32 -12.06 -0.45
CA LEU A 233 3.13 -12.90 -0.71
C LEU A 233 3.50 -14.37 -0.90
N SER A 234 4.72 -14.68 -1.25
CA SER A 234 5.20 -16.05 -1.46
C SER A 234 5.47 -16.81 -0.16
N ASP A 235 5.64 -18.12 -0.25
CA ASP A 235 6.00 -18.96 0.89
C ASP A 235 7.49 -18.85 1.26
N LYS A 236 8.32 -18.22 0.39
CA LYS A 236 9.72 -17.91 0.66
C LYS A 236 9.90 -16.95 1.84
N SER A 237 8.88 -16.14 2.14
CA SER A 237 8.83 -15.20 3.27
C SER A 237 8.07 -15.75 4.49
N LYS A 238 7.90 -17.08 4.61
CA LYS A 238 7.08 -17.74 5.64
C LYS A 238 7.37 -17.27 7.06
N TYR A 239 8.61 -16.98 7.38
CA TYR A 239 9.04 -16.57 8.73
C TYR A 239 9.25 -15.05 8.88
N ILE A 240 8.86 -14.26 7.87
CA ILE A 240 8.89 -12.80 7.92
C ILE A 240 7.52 -12.31 8.39
N THR A 241 7.45 -11.73 9.59
CA THR A 241 6.24 -11.11 10.14
C THR A 241 6.62 -10.00 11.13
N GLY A 242 5.81 -8.93 11.21
CA GLY A 242 6.06 -7.76 12.04
C GLY A 242 7.16 -6.85 11.50
N GLN A 243 7.62 -7.08 10.29
CA GLN A 243 8.76 -6.36 9.72
C GLN A 243 8.32 -5.18 8.86
N ASN A 244 9.15 -4.15 8.86
CA ASN A 244 9.13 -3.05 7.91
C ASN A 244 10.27 -3.28 6.90
N LEU A 245 9.92 -3.57 5.65
CA LEU A 245 10.91 -3.79 4.60
C LEU A 245 11.10 -2.53 3.78
N ILE A 246 12.32 -2.00 3.83
CA ILE A 246 12.70 -0.79 3.11
C ILE A 246 13.11 -1.16 1.69
N ILE A 247 12.68 -0.36 0.72
CA ILE A 247 13.13 -0.40 -0.66
C ILE A 247 13.22 1.03 -1.17
N ASP A 248 14.43 1.61 -1.24
CA ASP A 248 14.60 3.05 -1.44
C ASP A 248 15.90 3.45 -2.15
N ASP A 249 16.63 2.49 -2.73
CA ASP A 249 17.92 2.70 -3.38
C ASP A 249 18.97 3.39 -2.45
N GLY A 250 18.90 3.07 -1.12
CA GLY A 250 19.84 3.59 -0.13
C GLY A 250 19.56 5.03 0.31
N TRP A 251 18.42 5.63 -0.05
CA TRP A 251 18.09 7.01 0.32
C TRP A 251 18.08 7.25 1.84
N SER A 252 17.72 6.24 2.62
CA SER A 252 17.61 6.31 4.09
C SER A 252 18.91 5.99 4.85
N LEU A 253 20.00 5.82 4.16
CA LEU A 253 21.33 5.58 4.74
C LEU A 253 22.06 6.88 5.08
#